data_87b80ed70de5acdf56b9f27e4d989cde
#
_entry.id   87b80ed70de5acdf56b9f27e4d989cde
#
_cell.length_a   1.000
_cell.length_b   1.000
_cell.length_c   1.000
_cell.angle_alpha   90.00
_cell.angle_beta   90.00
_cell.angle_gamma   90.00
#
_symmetry.space_group_name_H-M   'P 1'
#
loop_
_entity.id
_entity.type
_entity.pdbx_description
1 polymer ?
#
loop_
_entity_poly.entity_id
_entity_poly.type
_entity_poly.pdbx_seq_one_letter_code
_entity_poly.pdbx_strand_id
1 'polypeptide(L)'
;EIKENNSIFNKHLDEIIYFFQATKYNVVIIEDLDRYETTDIFLKLRELNLILNNAYSTIKRKITFIYAIRDDMFKDTDRTKFFDYITTVIPVINYSNSKEKLIGFLKNKGYTIGDSQDFTLEEIEEISFFIDDMRLLKNIVNEFDQYWKKLGSNGKSHQLKPSKLLAMITYKNFFPEEFVKLHRREGRVYTCLNNKSKYIEYALKTIEDKLSSYDKEEDALKQTSHLRIDELRSVY
;
A
#
# COMPACT_ATOMS: atom_id res chain seq x y z
N GLU A 1 -5.80 -20.47 -46.24
CA GLU A 1 -4.44 -20.11 -45.72
C GLU A 1 -4.49 -20.12 -44.19
N ILE A 2 -4.03 -21.22 -43.61
CA ILE A 2 -3.83 -21.33 -42.14
C ILE A 2 -2.61 -20.47 -41.84
N LYS A 3 -2.83 -19.31 -41.23
CA LYS A 3 -1.73 -18.55 -40.62
C LYS A 3 -1.17 -19.43 -39.52
N GLU A 4 -0.03 -20.07 -39.78
CA GLU A 4 0.83 -20.66 -38.75
C GLU A 4 1.24 -19.56 -37.80
N ASN A 5 0.50 -19.45 -36.70
CA ASN A 5 0.92 -18.68 -35.51
C ASN A 5 2.09 -19.46 -34.87
N ASN A 6 3.25 -19.43 -35.50
CA ASN A 6 4.46 -19.97 -34.92
C ASN A 6 4.79 -19.16 -33.67
N SER A 7 4.32 -19.65 -32.53
CA SER A 7 4.68 -19.12 -31.23
C SER A 7 6.21 -19.08 -31.12
N ILE A 8 6.77 -18.02 -30.51
CA ILE A 8 8.20 -17.91 -30.22
C ILE A 8 8.70 -19.19 -29.52
N PHE A 9 7.89 -19.77 -28.65
CA PHE A 9 8.21 -21.03 -27.97
C PHE A 9 8.37 -22.20 -28.95
N ASN A 10 7.55 -22.32 -29.97
CA ASN A 10 7.67 -23.40 -30.96
C ASN A 10 8.91 -23.23 -31.81
N LYS A 11 9.30 -22.00 -32.11
CA LYS A 11 10.50 -21.70 -32.89
C LYS A 11 11.80 -22.07 -32.15
N HIS A 12 11.81 -21.96 -30.83
CA HIS A 12 12.99 -22.21 -29.99
C HIS A 12 12.84 -23.44 -29.08
N LEU A 13 11.88 -24.31 -29.36
CA LEU A 13 11.56 -25.46 -28.50
C LEU A 13 12.77 -26.39 -28.33
N ASP A 14 13.48 -26.70 -29.43
CA ASP A 14 14.65 -27.58 -29.39
C ASP A 14 15.78 -26.97 -28.56
N GLU A 15 15.97 -25.66 -28.62
CA GLU A 15 16.94 -24.93 -27.81
C GLU A 15 16.60 -24.99 -26.33
N ILE A 16 15.31 -24.84 -26.00
CA ILE A 16 14.80 -24.93 -24.62
C ILE A 16 14.99 -26.37 -24.09
N ILE A 17 14.65 -27.38 -24.86
CA ILE A 17 14.85 -28.79 -24.49
C ILE A 17 16.35 -29.07 -24.27
N TYR A 18 17.20 -28.62 -25.17
CA TYR A 18 18.67 -28.76 -25.05
C TYR A 18 19.18 -28.05 -23.78
N PHE A 19 18.70 -26.86 -23.47
CA PHE A 19 19.06 -26.16 -22.24
C PHE A 19 18.79 -27.02 -20.98
N PHE A 20 17.58 -27.61 -20.88
CA PHE A 20 17.26 -28.48 -19.76
C PHE A 20 18.00 -29.82 -19.77
N GLN A 21 18.44 -30.32 -20.90
CA GLN A 21 19.33 -31.50 -21.01
C GLN A 21 20.72 -31.17 -20.48
N ALA A 22 21.26 -30.03 -20.91
CA ALA A 22 22.62 -29.61 -20.57
C ALA A 22 22.76 -29.12 -19.13
N THR A 23 21.69 -28.65 -18.53
CA THR A 23 21.68 -28.11 -17.16
C THR A 23 21.06 -29.11 -16.16
N LYS A 24 21.25 -28.83 -14.87
CA LYS A 24 20.61 -29.61 -13.78
C LYS A 24 19.39 -28.92 -13.19
N TYR A 25 18.91 -27.81 -13.80
CA TYR A 25 17.75 -27.08 -13.32
C TYR A 25 16.47 -27.91 -13.45
N ASN A 26 15.68 -27.96 -12.39
CA ASN A 26 14.41 -28.66 -12.32
C ASN A 26 13.24 -27.78 -11.87
N VAL A 27 13.50 -26.49 -11.62
CA VAL A 27 12.49 -25.50 -11.26
C VAL A 27 12.63 -24.29 -12.16
N VAL A 28 11.50 -23.85 -12.71
CA VAL A 28 11.36 -22.61 -13.49
C VAL A 28 10.45 -21.69 -12.69
N ILE A 29 10.93 -20.51 -12.35
CA ILE A 29 10.14 -19.48 -11.65
C ILE A 29 9.87 -18.38 -12.65
N ILE A 30 8.60 -18.03 -12.81
CA ILE A 30 8.14 -17.00 -13.75
C ILE A 30 7.40 -15.94 -12.94
N GLU A 31 7.90 -14.72 -12.99
CA GLU A 31 7.36 -13.56 -12.29
C GLU A 31 6.85 -12.50 -13.29
N ASP A 32 6.11 -11.52 -12.78
CA ASP A 32 5.67 -10.33 -13.54
C ASP A 32 4.79 -10.65 -14.77
N LEU A 33 4.10 -11.79 -14.77
CA LEU A 33 3.15 -12.12 -15.85
C LEU A 33 1.92 -11.21 -15.88
N ASP A 34 1.65 -10.53 -14.78
CA ASP A 34 0.59 -9.52 -14.64
C ASP A 34 0.80 -8.28 -15.52
N ARG A 35 2.00 -8.11 -16.09
CA ARG A 35 2.26 -7.08 -17.10
C ARG A 35 1.67 -7.40 -18.48
N TYR A 36 1.27 -8.65 -18.69
CA TYR A 36 0.60 -9.07 -19.92
C TYR A 36 -0.93 -9.04 -19.69
N GLU A 37 -1.63 -8.33 -20.53
CA GLU A 37 -3.09 -8.16 -20.42
C GLU A 37 -3.89 -9.41 -20.79
N THR A 38 -3.23 -10.44 -21.38
CA THR A 38 -3.89 -11.66 -21.87
C THR A 38 -3.47 -12.89 -21.10
N THR A 39 -4.43 -13.81 -20.89
CA THR A 39 -4.19 -15.11 -20.24
C THR A 39 -3.60 -16.16 -21.18
N ASP A 40 -3.45 -15.86 -22.48
CA ASP A 40 -2.97 -16.81 -23.51
C ASP A 40 -1.53 -17.29 -23.22
N ILE A 41 -0.75 -16.49 -22.54
CA ILE A 41 0.61 -16.86 -22.13
C ILE A 41 0.63 -18.12 -21.26
N PHE A 42 -0.36 -18.29 -20.40
CA PHE A 42 -0.46 -19.46 -19.49
C PHE A 42 -0.72 -20.74 -20.27
N LEU A 43 -1.51 -20.71 -21.34
CA LEU A 43 -1.71 -21.87 -22.22
C LEU A 43 -0.41 -22.30 -22.83
N LYS A 44 0.35 -21.37 -23.39
CA LYS A 44 1.65 -21.66 -24.02
C LYS A 44 2.68 -22.17 -23.03
N LEU A 45 2.72 -21.60 -21.81
CA LEU A 45 3.63 -22.07 -20.77
C LEU A 45 3.23 -23.45 -20.23
N ARG A 46 1.93 -23.77 -20.20
CA ARG A 46 1.44 -25.10 -19.86
C ARG A 46 1.81 -26.12 -20.93
N GLU A 47 1.66 -25.78 -22.20
CA GLU A 47 2.12 -26.63 -23.32
C GLU A 47 3.61 -26.91 -23.21
N LEU A 48 4.43 -25.88 -22.97
CA LEU A 48 5.86 -26.02 -22.79
C LEU A 48 6.20 -26.94 -21.59
N ASN A 49 5.52 -26.77 -20.45
CA ASN A 49 5.67 -27.62 -19.29
C ASN A 49 5.36 -29.10 -19.64
N LEU A 50 4.26 -29.35 -20.33
CA LEU A 50 3.87 -30.70 -20.77
C LEU A 50 4.91 -31.31 -21.70
N ILE A 51 5.40 -30.55 -22.69
CA ILE A 51 6.42 -31.02 -23.63
C ILE A 51 7.70 -31.38 -22.89
N LEU A 52 8.20 -30.51 -22.01
CA LEU A 52 9.42 -30.74 -21.23
C LEU A 52 9.30 -31.96 -20.30
N ASN A 53 8.15 -32.16 -19.67
CA ASN A 53 7.94 -33.29 -18.80
C ASN A 53 7.63 -34.59 -19.56
N ASN A 54 7.06 -34.51 -20.77
CA ASN A 54 6.87 -35.68 -21.64
C ASN A 54 8.18 -36.11 -22.33
N ALA A 55 9.15 -35.21 -22.47
CA ALA A 55 10.53 -35.53 -22.94
C ALA A 55 11.36 -36.24 -21.86
N TYR A 56 10.69 -36.96 -20.91
CA TYR A 56 11.35 -37.64 -19.78
C TYR A 56 12.48 -38.61 -20.19
N SER A 57 12.35 -39.24 -21.33
CA SER A 57 13.39 -40.11 -21.87
C SER A 57 14.72 -39.36 -22.10
N THR A 58 14.65 -38.08 -22.37
CA THR A 58 15.78 -37.23 -22.69
C THR A 58 16.29 -36.42 -21.50
N ILE A 59 15.34 -35.84 -20.72
CA ILE A 59 15.64 -34.96 -19.57
C ILE A 59 15.84 -35.77 -18.29
N LYS A 60 15.18 -36.93 -18.13
CA LYS A 60 15.28 -37.88 -17.00
C LYS A 60 14.93 -37.29 -15.63
N ARG A 61 14.20 -36.20 -15.55
CA ARG A 61 13.76 -35.56 -14.32
C ARG A 61 12.51 -34.73 -14.56
N LYS A 62 11.73 -34.51 -13.52
CA LYS A 62 10.56 -33.64 -13.55
C LYS A 62 10.97 -32.18 -13.44
N ILE A 63 10.42 -31.33 -14.32
CA ILE A 63 10.56 -29.88 -14.30
C ILE A 63 9.28 -29.28 -13.73
N THR A 64 9.43 -28.48 -12.68
CA THR A 64 8.32 -27.82 -12.00
C THR A 64 8.30 -26.33 -12.37
N PHE A 65 7.16 -25.84 -12.80
CA PHE A 65 6.93 -24.42 -13.09
C PHE A 65 6.24 -23.78 -11.91
N ILE A 66 6.76 -22.67 -11.44
CA ILE A 66 6.21 -21.85 -10.37
C ILE A 66 5.89 -20.47 -10.97
N TYR A 67 4.65 -20.05 -10.83
CA TYR A 67 4.15 -18.78 -11.32
C TYR A 67 3.86 -17.86 -10.15
N ALA A 68 4.56 -16.72 -10.05
CA ALA A 68 4.23 -15.66 -9.11
C ALA A 68 3.30 -14.67 -9.82
N ILE A 69 2.03 -14.70 -9.47
CA ILE A 69 0.97 -13.92 -10.13
C ILE A 69 0.08 -13.22 -9.11
N ARG A 70 -0.60 -12.17 -9.54
CA ARG A 70 -1.63 -11.50 -8.76
C ARG A 70 -2.98 -12.16 -8.96
N ASP A 71 -3.80 -12.18 -7.91
CA ASP A 71 -5.13 -12.82 -7.95
C ASP A 71 -6.10 -12.13 -8.94
N ASP A 72 -5.92 -10.83 -9.19
CA ASP A 72 -6.78 -10.02 -10.07
C ASP A 72 -6.54 -10.24 -11.57
N MET A 73 -5.52 -11.03 -11.96
CA MET A 73 -5.30 -11.42 -13.36
C MET A 73 -6.41 -12.29 -13.93
N PHE A 74 -7.08 -13.07 -13.10
CA PHE A 74 -8.14 -13.99 -13.52
C PHE A 74 -9.48 -13.48 -13.04
N LYS A 75 -10.38 -13.17 -13.98
CA LYS A 75 -11.73 -12.68 -13.67
C LYS A 75 -12.67 -13.77 -13.15
N ASP A 76 -12.38 -15.04 -13.51
CA ASP A 76 -13.23 -16.19 -13.26
C ASP A 76 -12.45 -17.37 -12.66
N THR A 77 -13.08 -18.54 -12.56
CA THR A 77 -12.48 -19.79 -12.11
C THR A 77 -11.44 -20.37 -13.08
N ASP A 78 -11.12 -19.69 -14.16
CA ASP A 78 -10.22 -20.16 -15.22
C ASP A 78 -8.81 -20.47 -14.73
N ARG A 79 -8.37 -19.87 -13.62
CA ARG A 79 -7.07 -20.18 -12.98
C ARG A 79 -6.89 -21.68 -12.70
N THR A 80 -7.97 -22.41 -12.36
CA THR A 80 -7.92 -23.86 -12.11
C THR A 80 -7.66 -24.69 -13.37
N LYS A 81 -7.87 -24.10 -14.54
CA LYS A 81 -7.56 -24.76 -15.82
C LYS A 81 -6.07 -24.71 -16.16
N PHE A 82 -5.34 -23.77 -15.59
CA PHE A 82 -3.93 -23.54 -15.92
C PHE A 82 -2.97 -24.12 -14.87
N PHE A 83 -3.38 -24.17 -13.61
CA PHE A 83 -2.51 -24.55 -12.48
C PHE A 83 -2.98 -25.80 -11.80
N ASP A 84 -2.08 -26.75 -11.59
CA ASP A 84 -2.36 -27.99 -10.86
C ASP A 84 -2.41 -27.74 -9.34
N TYR A 85 -1.73 -26.71 -8.85
CA TYR A 85 -1.71 -26.33 -7.46
C TYR A 85 -1.63 -24.80 -7.32
N ILE A 86 -2.47 -24.25 -6.45
CA ILE A 86 -2.54 -22.82 -6.16
C ILE A 86 -2.33 -22.63 -4.66
N THR A 87 -1.42 -21.75 -4.27
CA THR A 87 -1.22 -21.33 -2.89
C THR A 87 -1.17 -19.83 -2.77
N THR A 88 -1.77 -19.30 -1.75
CA THR A 88 -1.77 -17.86 -1.49
C THR A 88 -0.55 -17.49 -0.64
N VAL A 89 0.22 -16.52 -1.09
CA VAL A 89 1.28 -15.92 -0.31
C VAL A 89 0.71 -14.73 0.44
N ILE A 90 0.66 -14.83 1.77
CA ILE A 90 0.18 -13.73 2.61
C ILE A 90 1.24 -12.62 2.57
N PRO A 91 0.88 -11.37 2.25
CA PRO A 91 1.82 -10.26 2.27
C PRO A 91 2.50 -10.11 3.63
N VAL A 92 3.80 -9.92 3.62
CA VAL A 92 4.59 -9.70 4.85
C VAL A 92 4.17 -8.40 5.56
N ILE A 93 3.62 -7.46 4.80
CA ILE A 93 3.11 -6.18 5.29
C ILE A 93 1.67 -5.98 4.84
N ASN A 94 0.87 -5.46 5.74
CA ASN A 94 -0.50 -5.02 5.51
C ASN A 94 -0.79 -3.84 6.47
N TYR A 95 -1.93 -3.21 6.35
CA TYR A 95 -2.32 -2.07 7.19
C TYR A 95 -2.27 -2.37 8.69
N SER A 96 -2.49 -3.63 9.11
CA SER A 96 -2.51 -3.99 10.53
C SER A 96 -1.11 -4.12 11.15
N ASN A 97 -0.09 -4.46 10.36
CA ASN A 97 1.27 -4.66 10.85
C ASN A 97 2.31 -3.64 10.34
N SER A 98 1.90 -2.73 9.46
CA SER A 98 2.76 -1.70 8.89
C SER A 98 3.40 -0.82 9.96
N LYS A 99 2.66 -0.48 11.03
CA LYS A 99 3.15 0.26 12.19
C LYS A 99 4.34 -0.43 12.86
N GLU A 100 4.22 -1.72 13.18
CA GLU A 100 5.30 -2.48 13.82
C GLU A 100 6.54 -2.58 12.94
N LYS A 101 6.33 -2.76 11.63
CA LYS A 101 7.42 -2.82 10.65
C LYS A 101 8.12 -1.48 10.52
N LEU A 102 7.38 -0.38 10.46
CA LEU A 102 7.94 0.97 10.42
C LEU A 102 8.77 1.26 11.67
N ILE A 103 8.22 0.95 12.86
CA ILE A 103 8.94 1.05 14.15
C ILE A 103 10.25 0.26 14.11
N GLY A 104 10.21 -0.99 13.65
CA GLY A 104 11.40 -1.84 13.55
C GLY A 104 12.47 -1.25 12.64
N PHE A 105 12.10 -0.73 11.47
CA PHE A 105 13.06 -0.12 10.55
C PHE A 105 13.65 1.18 11.08
N LEU A 106 12.85 2.05 11.71
CA LEU A 106 13.33 3.28 12.30
C LEU A 106 14.29 2.99 13.46
N LYS A 107 13.96 2.06 14.35
CA LYS A 107 14.84 1.62 15.44
C LYS A 107 16.16 1.04 14.93
N ASN A 108 16.13 0.25 13.85
CA ASN A 108 17.35 -0.29 13.22
C ASN A 108 18.26 0.81 12.65
N LYS A 109 17.71 1.97 12.33
CA LYS A 109 18.47 3.16 11.89
C LYS A 109 18.93 4.04 13.05
N GLY A 110 18.58 3.70 14.30
CA GLY A 110 18.98 4.42 15.51
C GLY A 110 18.04 5.54 15.95
N TYR A 111 16.83 5.60 15.39
CA TYR A 111 15.81 6.57 15.80
C TYR A 111 15.04 6.09 17.03
N THR A 112 14.65 7.06 17.88
CA THR A 112 13.92 6.82 19.13
C THR A 112 12.43 7.06 18.95
N ILE A 113 11.60 6.23 19.62
CA ILE A 113 10.14 6.27 19.48
C ILE A 113 9.49 6.28 20.86
N GLY A 114 8.74 7.32 21.15
CA GLY A 114 8.04 7.54 22.43
C GLY A 114 7.74 9.02 22.65
N ASP A 115 7.17 9.34 23.78
CA ASP A 115 6.87 10.72 24.14
C ASP A 115 8.14 11.54 24.25
N SER A 116 8.13 12.72 23.66
CA SER A 116 9.29 13.65 23.61
C SER A 116 10.55 13.12 22.91
N GLN A 117 10.42 12.08 22.08
CA GLN A 117 11.51 11.52 21.27
C GLN A 117 11.41 11.95 19.80
N ASP A 118 12.20 11.29 18.92
CA ASP A 118 12.20 11.60 17.48
C ASP A 118 10.82 11.45 16.85
N PHE A 119 10.07 10.42 17.27
CA PHE A 119 8.74 10.10 16.80
C PHE A 119 7.81 9.71 17.95
N THR A 120 6.56 10.18 17.92
CA THR A 120 5.52 9.65 18.80
C THR A 120 4.86 8.42 18.16
N LEU A 121 4.19 7.60 18.99
CA LEU A 121 3.47 6.43 18.50
C LEU A 121 2.28 6.81 17.61
N GLU A 122 1.63 7.95 17.89
CA GLU A 122 0.52 8.49 17.09
C GLU A 122 1.00 8.90 15.71
N GLU A 123 2.10 9.67 15.61
CA GLU A 123 2.67 10.10 14.32
C GLU A 123 3.05 8.90 13.45
N ILE A 124 3.61 7.85 14.04
CA ILE A 124 3.95 6.62 13.32
C ILE A 124 2.70 5.89 12.85
N GLU A 125 1.67 5.80 13.68
CA GLU A 125 0.41 5.16 13.33
C GLU A 125 -0.27 5.84 12.15
N GLU A 126 -0.37 7.17 12.19
CA GLU A 126 -0.93 7.97 11.10
C GLU A 126 -0.17 7.76 9.78
N ILE A 127 1.18 7.78 9.82
CA ILE A 127 2.00 7.60 8.62
C ILE A 127 1.90 6.16 8.11
N SER A 128 1.95 5.17 9.00
CA SER A 128 1.96 3.76 8.62
C SER A 128 0.65 3.27 8.02
N PHE A 129 -0.46 3.94 8.31
CA PHE A 129 -1.79 3.58 7.80
C PHE A 129 -1.84 3.51 6.27
N PHE A 130 -1.05 4.30 5.58
CA PHE A 130 -1.00 4.34 4.12
C PHE A 130 -0.06 3.31 3.52
N ILE A 131 0.79 2.64 4.30
CA ILE A 131 1.88 1.81 3.79
C ILE A 131 1.48 0.33 3.83
N ASP A 132 1.29 -0.27 2.67
CA ASP A 132 0.91 -1.66 2.47
C ASP A 132 1.95 -2.46 1.65
N ASP A 133 3.03 -1.83 1.20
CA ASP A 133 4.12 -2.45 0.45
C ASP A 133 5.45 -2.37 1.20
N MET A 134 6.11 -3.53 1.36
CA MET A 134 7.39 -3.64 2.08
C MET A 134 8.54 -2.94 1.35
N ARG A 135 8.54 -2.92 0.01
CA ARG A 135 9.58 -2.24 -0.77
C ARG A 135 9.42 -0.74 -0.62
N LEU A 136 8.18 -0.26 -0.69
CA LEU A 136 7.86 1.14 -0.48
C LEU A 136 8.27 1.59 0.93
N LEU A 137 7.94 0.80 1.97
CA LEU A 137 8.33 1.08 3.34
C LEU A 137 9.86 1.21 3.50
N LYS A 138 10.60 0.26 2.95
CA LYS A 138 12.08 0.31 2.98
C LYS A 138 12.63 1.53 2.26
N ASN A 139 12.06 1.87 1.11
CA ASN A 139 12.47 3.04 0.33
C ASN A 139 12.20 4.34 1.09
N ILE A 140 11.02 4.49 1.70
CA ILE A 140 10.64 5.64 2.51
C ILE A 140 11.62 5.82 3.67
N VAL A 141 11.89 4.75 4.45
CA VAL A 141 12.79 4.83 5.59
C VAL A 141 14.24 5.12 5.18
N ASN A 142 14.71 4.51 4.09
CA ASN A 142 16.06 4.76 3.58
C ASN A 142 16.21 6.20 3.06
N GLU A 143 15.21 6.69 2.33
CA GLU A 143 15.20 8.06 1.82
C GLU A 143 15.14 9.07 2.98
N PHE A 144 14.29 8.82 3.98
CA PHE A 144 14.22 9.61 5.20
C PHE A 144 15.57 9.69 5.91
N ASP A 145 16.21 8.55 6.15
CA ASP A 145 17.50 8.48 6.83
C ASP A 145 18.58 9.28 6.10
N GLN A 146 18.61 9.19 4.76
CA GLN A 146 19.56 9.97 3.94
C GLN A 146 19.31 11.47 4.02
N TYR A 147 18.05 11.91 3.90
CA TYR A 147 17.72 13.33 4.02
C TYR A 147 17.97 13.87 5.41
N TRP A 148 17.59 13.13 6.45
CA TRP A 148 17.80 13.54 7.83
C TRP A 148 19.27 13.73 8.16
N LYS A 149 20.12 12.79 7.74
CA LYS A 149 21.57 12.90 7.91
C LYS A 149 22.17 14.08 7.18
N LYS A 150 21.72 14.36 5.98
CA LYS A 150 22.17 15.54 5.21
C LYS A 150 21.74 16.86 5.85
N LEU A 151 20.53 16.94 6.37
CA LEU A 151 20.02 18.12 7.06
C LEU A 151 20.73 18.34 8.40
N GLY A 152 20.98 17.27 9.16
CA GLY A 152 21.67 17.33 10.45
C GLY A 152 23.14 17.73 10.35
N SER A 153 23.82 17.42 9.24
CA SER A 153 25.22 17.81 9.02
C SER A 153 25.40 19.30 8.71
N ASN A 154 24.35 19.96 8.24
CA ASN A 154 24.39 21.38 7.84
C ASN A 154 23.94 22.40 8.90
N GLY A 155 23.71 21.94 10.14
CA GLY A 155 23.47 22.87 11.23
C GLY A 155 22.23 22.60 12.09
N LYS A 156 22.41 22.73 13.36
CA LYS A 156 21.45 22.65 14.46
C LYS A 156 20.31 23.69 14.40
N SER A 157 20.05 24.30 13.26
CA SER A 157 19.18 25.47 13.11
C SER A 157 17.78 25.18 12.59
N HIS A 158 17.45 23.93 12.31
CA HIS A 158 16.15 23.64 11.73
C HIS A 158 15.20 23.11 12.82
N GLN A 159 14.15 23.88 13.08
CA GLN A 159 12.98 23.48 13.91
C GLN A 159 12.13 22.39 13.22
N LEU A 160 12.73 21.63 12.28
CA LEU A 160 12.04 20.57 11.56
C LEU A 160 12.03 19.31 12.44
N LYS A 161 10.83 18.84 12.75
CA LYS A 161 10.67 17.56 13.45
C LYS A 161 10.91 16.39 12.48
N PRO A 162 11.58 15.30 12.94
CA PRO A 162 11.79 14.09 12.13
C PRO A 162 10.50 13.53 11.54
N SER A 163 9.41 13.52 12.30
CA SER A 163 8.10 13.04 11.87
C SER A 163 7.55 13.82 10.68
N LYS A 164 7.73 15.15 10.65
CA LYS A 164 7.28 15.97 9.51
C LYS A 164 8.05 15.64 8.23
N LEU A 165 9.35 15.38 8.34
CA LEU A 165 10.16 14.98 7.19
C LEU A 165 9.74 13.59 6.70
N LEU A 166 9.53 12.63 7.61
CA LEU A 166 9.04 11.30 7.26
C LEU A 166 7.68 11.37 6.55
N ALA A 167 6.75 12.16 7.08
CA ALA A 167 5.44 12.37 6.45
C ALA A 167 5.56 12.99 5.05
N MET A 168 6.45 13.97 4.85
CA MET A 168 6.70 14.55 3.53
C MET A 168 7.26 13.55 2.53
N ILE A 169 8.18 12.69 2.97
CA ILE A 169 8.77 11.66 2.10
C ILE A 169 7.74 10.59 1.78
N THR A 170 6.91 10.21 2.75
CA THR A 170 5.78 9.31 2.52
C THR A 170 4.84 9.90 1.48
N TYR A 171 4.42 11.15 1.65
CA TYR A 171 3.58 11.86 0.70
C TYR A 171 4.19 11.92 -0.72
N LYS A 172 5.48 12.21 -0.83
CA LYS A 172 6.22 12.21 -2.10
C LYS A 172 6.16 10.86 -2.81
N ASN A 173 6.31 9.75 -2.05
CA ASN A 173 6.33 8.41 -2.63
C ASN A 173 4.93 7.95 -3.07
N PHE A 174 3.87 8.36 -2.36
CA PHE A 174 2.49 8.01 -2.73
C PHE A 174 1.91 8.93 -3.81
N PHE A 175 2.25 10.20 -3.77
CA PHE A 175 1.68 11.23 -4.64
C PHE A 175 2.75 12.08 -5.32
N PRO A 176 3.60 11.48 -6.18
CA PRO A 176 4.75 12.17 -6.77
C PRO A 176 4.35 13.41 -7.59
N GLU A 177 3.26 13.34 -8.35
CA GLU A 177 2.77 14.47 -9.14
C GLU A 177 2.30 15.65 -8.27
N GLU A 178 1.54 15.34 -7.21
CA GLU A 178 1.07 16.35 -6.27
C GLU A 178 2.22 16.94 -5.45
N PHE A 179 3.25 16.15 -5.16
CA PHE A 179 4.44 16.64 -4.48
C PHE A 179 5.20 17.67 -5.35
N VAL A 180 5.29 17.47 -6.67
CA VAL A 180 5.88 18.45 -7.60
C VAL A 180 5.06 19.73 -7.63
N LYS A 181 3.73 19.64 -7.61
CA LYS A 181 2.85 20.82 -7.52
C LYS A 181 3.06 21.57 -6.21
N LEU A 182 3.20 20.87 -5.08
CA LEU A 182 3.50 21.48 -3.79
C LEU A 182 4.79 22.31 -3.83
N HIS A 183 5.82 21.79 -4.49
CA HIS A 183 7.09 22.53 -4.68
C HIS A 183 6.90 23.83 -5.49
N ARG A 184 5.96 23.81 -6.41
CA ARG A 184 5.58 25.01 -7.22
C ARG A 184 4.59 25.93 -6.51
N ARG A 185 4.22 25.65 -5.27
CA ARG A 185 3.17 26.34 -4.50
C ARG A 185 1.76 26.18 -5.10
N GLU A 186 1.51 25.02 -5.63
CA GLU A 186 0.23 24.62 -6.25
C GLU A 186 -0.28 23.33 -5.63
N GLY A 187 -1.49 22.90 -6.02
CA GLY A 187 -2.06 21.62 -5.63
C GLY A 187 -2.82 21.64 -4.31
N ARG A 188 -3.40 20.49 -3.98
CA ARG A 188 -4.35 20.34 -2.85
C ARG A 188 -3.71 20.65 -1.50
N VAL A 189 -2.51 20.10 -1.26
CA VAL A 189 -1.83 20.27 0.04
C VAL A 189 -1.43 21.73 0.24
N TYR A 190 -0.89 22.39 -0.79
CA TYR A 190 -0.58 23.81 -0.71
C TYR A 190 -1.82 24.64 -0.39
N THR A 191 -2.94 24.38 -1.08
CA THR A 191 -4.20 25.08 -0.85
C THR A 191 -4.71 24.85 0.58
N CYS A 192 -4.65 23.62 1.09
CA CYS A 192 -5.01 23.32 2.47
C CYS A 192 -4.15 24.06 3.48
N LEU A 193 -2.83 24.06 3.31
CA LEU A 193 -1.90 24.75 4.21
C LEU A 193 -2.10 26.27 4.19
N ASN A 194 -2.27 26.84 3.01
CA ASN A 194 -2.44 28.27 2.84
C ASN A 194 -3.79 28.80 3.34
N ASN A 195 -4.84 27.97 3.26
CA ASN A 195 -6.18 28.31 3.75
C ASN A 195 -6.50 27.72 5.14
N LYS A 196 -5.50 27.22 5.87
CA LYS A 196 -5.70 26.60 7.18
C LYS A 196 -6.53 27.46 8.12
N SER A 197 -6.26 28.74 8.22
CA SER A 197 -7.00 29.68 9.09
C SER A 197 -8.49 29.74 8.72
N LYS A 198 -8.80 29.79 7.41
CA LYS A 198 -10.20 29.79 6.95
C LYS A 198 -10.95 28.50 7.28
N TYR A 199 -10.29 27.35 7.17
CA TYR A 199 -10.90 26.08 7.52
C TYR A 199 -11.15 25.98 9.03
N ILE A 200 -10.22 26.46 9.86
CA ILE A 200 -10.38 26.50 11.32
C ILE A 200 -11.55 27.42 11.69
N GLU A 201 -11.62 28.63 11.11
CA GLU A 201 -12.70 29.58 11.34
C GLU A 201 -14.07 28.99 10.96
N TYR A 202 -14.15 28.34 9.81
CA TYR A 202 -15.38 27.64 9.39
C TYR A 202 -15.78 26.52 10.34
N ALA A 203 -14.82 25.72 10.79
CA ALA A 203 -15.06 24.62 11.73
C ALA A 203 -15.54 25.16 13.09
N LEU A 204 -14.89 26.21 13.61
CA LEU A 204 -15.30 26.85 14.86
C LEU A 204 -16.72 27.38 14.77
N LYS A 205 -17.05 28.11 13.70
CA LYS A 205 -18.43 28.61 13.48
C LYS A 205 -19.45 27.49 13.44
N THR A 206 -19.14 26.38 12.76
CA THR A 206 -20.03 25.20 12.70
C THR A 206 -20.26 24.58 14.09
N ILE A 207 -19.24 24.57 14.95
CA ILE A 207 -19.33 24.07 16.31
C ILE A 207 -20.16 25.05 17.17
N GLU A 208 -19.92 26.33 17.04
CA GLU A 208 -20.71 27.38 17.76
C GLU A 208 -22.20 27.33 17.40
N ASP A 209 -22.51 27.17 16.10
CA ASP A 209 -23.90 27.02 15.64
C ASP A 209 -24.56 25.77 16.24
N LYS A 210 -23.82 24.63 16.33
CA LYS A 210 -24.32 23.42 16.98
C LYS A 210 -24.54 23.61 18.51
N LEU A 211 -23.58 24.23 19.19
CA LEU A 211 -23.73 24.53 20.62
C LEU A 211 -24.96 25.38 20.87
N SER A 212 -25.12 26.46 20.08
CA SER A 212 -26.33 27.30 20.19
C SER A 212 -27.62 26.54 19.93
N SER A 213 -27.65 25.54 19.07
CA SER A 213 -28.81 24.68 18.85
C SER A 213 -29.11 23.79 20.06
N TYR A 214 -28.07 23.19 20.66
CA TYR A 214 -28.20 22.36 21.85
C TYR A 214 -28.65 23.19 23.09
N ASP A 215 -28.14 24.41 23.26
CA ASP A 215 -28.59 25.30 24.34
C ASP A 215 -30.07 25.59 24.22
N LYS A 216 -30.57 25.84 22.99
CA LYS A 216 -32.03 26.06 22.77
C LYS A 216 -32.85 24.80 23.05
N GLU A 217 -32.37 23.61 22.68
CA GLU A 217 -33.04 22.36 23.00
C GLU A 217 -33.07 22.10 24.52
N GLU A 218 -31.95 22.37 25.21
CA GLU A 218 -31.87 22.26 26.67
C GLU A 218 -32.87 23.19 27.37
N ASP A 219 -32.93 24.44 26.94
CA ASP A 219 -33.89 25.40 27.49
C ASP A 219 -35.34 25.00 27.23
N ALA A 220 -35.66 24.49 26.04
CA ALA A 220 -36.99 23.98 25.74
C ALA A 220 -37.37 22.77 26.61
N LEU A 221 -36.41 21.85 26.84
CA LEU A 221 -36.60 20.69 27.71
C LEU A 221 -36.80 21.10 29.17
N LYS A 222 -36.05 22.10 29.65
CA LYS A 222 -36.24 22.66 31.03
C LYS A 222 -37.61 23.26 31.18
N GLN A 223 -38.07 24.08 30.23
CA GLN A 223 -39.43 24.66 30.25
C GLN A 223 -40.52 23.59 30.26
N THR A 224 -40.39 22.56 29.40
CA THR A 224 -41.36 21.45 29.37
C THR A 224 -41.38 20.67 30.69
N SER A 225 -40.21 20.47 31.30
CA SER A 225 -40.12 19.83 32.62
C SER A 225 -40.80 20.64 33.73
N HIS A 226 -40.64 21.97 33.74
CA HIS A 226 -41.30 22.82 34.70
C HIS A 226 -42.84 22.81 34.54
N LEU A 227 -43.34 22.89 33.32
CA LEU A 227 -44.78 22.79 33.04
C LEU A 227 -45.37 21.47 33.51
N ARG A 228 -44.70 20.34 33.27
CA ARG A 228 -45.17 19.04 33.78
C ARG A 228 -45.17 18.92 35.30
N ILE A 229 -44.21 19.51 36.00
CA ILE A 229 -44.19 19.53 37.47
C ILE A 229 -45.32 20.38 38.02
N ASP A 230 -45.61 21.53 37.41
CA ASP A 230 -46.71 22.41 37.83
C ASP A 230 -48.08 21.79 37.54
N GLU A 231 -48.26 21.11 36.43
CA GLU A 231 -49.46 20.31 36.14
C GLU A 231 -49.67 19.20 37.19
N LEU A 232 -48.61 18.46 37.56
CA LEU A 232 -48.70 17.43 38.59
C LEU A 232 -49.07 18.04 39.98
N ARG A 233 -48.51 19.21 40.31
CA ARG A 233 -48.85 19.91 41.56
C ARG A 233 -50.29 20.44 41.60
N SER A 234 -50.91 20.71 40.45
CA SER A 234 -52.31 21.18 40.38
C SER A 234 -53.34 20.05 40.49
N VAL A 235 -52.91 18.81 40.33
CA VAL A 235 -53.77 17.61 40.41
C VAL A 235 -53.74 16.98 41.79
N TYR A 236 -52.83 17.36 42.68
CA TYR A 236 -52.75 16.98 44.11
C TYR A 236 -52.93 18.18 45.00
#